data_c3ddf949a4d5d880b5f68dc080618d5c
#
_entry.id   c3ddf949a4d5d880b5f68dc080618d5c
#
_cell.length_a   1.000
_cell.length_b   1.000
_cell.length_c   1.000
_cell.angle_alpha   90.00
_cell.angle_beta   90.00
_cell.angle_gamma   90.00
#
_symmetry.space_group_name_H-M   'P 1'
#
loop_
_entity.id
_entity.type
_entity.pdbx_description
1 polymer ?
#
loop_
_entity_poly.entity_id
_entity_poly.type
_entity_poly.pdbx_seq_one_letter_code
_entity_poly.pdbx_strand_id
1 'polypeptide(L)'
;MKNIEKYIDHTLLKPDATEAAIGKVCAEAIEHGFKSVCVNPARIAFAAKQLEGTGVLPCCVVGFPLGATFSKVKAFEAETAIANGAKEVDMVINIGAAKDGNWELVESDIAAVVDAAKGQAVVKVIIETCLLTDEEKEKACRCAMAAGADFVK
;
A
#
# COMPACT_ATOMS: atom_id res chain seq x y z
N MET A 1 -2.81 -14.86 -19.18
CA MET A 1 -1.60 -14.18 -18.65
C MET A 1 -0.71 -15.25 -18.05
N LYS A 2 0.55 -15.32 -18.47
CA LYS A 2 1.53 -16.21 -17.81
C LYS A 2 1.94 -15.53 -16.51
N ASN A 3 1.97 -16.27 -15.41
CA ASN A 3 2.43 -15.86 -14.08
C ASN A 3 1.54 -14.79 -13.38
N ILE A 4 0.22 -14.98 -13.43
CA ILE A 4 -0.72 -14.04 -12.76
C ILE A 4 -0.49 -13.97 -11.25
N GLU A 5 0.02 -15.02 -10.64
CA GLU A 5 0.38 -15.10 -9.23
C GLU A 5 1.35 -13.98 -8.82
N LYS A 6 2.19 -13.50 -9.75
CA LYS A 6 3.13 -12.39 -9.50
C LYS A 6 2.50 -11.00 -9.46
N TYR A 7 1.18 -10.93 -9.65
CA TYR A 7 0.38 -9.70 -9.54
C TYR A 7 -0.62 -9.77 -8.39
N ILE A 8 -0.56 -10.81 -7.55
CA ILE A 8 -1.48 -11.00 -6.43
C ILE A 8 -0.81 -10.55 -5.13
N ASP A 9 -1.45 -9.60 -4.45
CA ASP A 9 -1.18 -9.24 -3.06
C ASP A 9 -2.15 -10.04 -2.18
N HIS A 10 -1.66 -11.10 -1.53
CA HIS A 10 -2.49 -11.90 -0.63
C HIS A 10 -2.75 -11.10 0.65
N THR A 11 -4.01 -10.77 0.93
CA THR A 11 -4.33 -9.64 1.83
C THR A 11 -5.16 -10.07 3.04
N LEU A 12 -4.76 -9.64 4.24
CA LEU A 12 -5.55 -9.77 5.47
C LEU A 12 -5.48 -8.47 6.30
N LEU A 13 -6.56 -7.68 6.24
CA LEU A 13 -6.66 -6.35 6.87
C LEU A 13 -7.72 -6.25 7.97
N LYS A 14 -8.26 -7.38 8.43
CA LYS A 14 -9.21 -7.37 9.54
C LYS A 14 -8.54 -6.87 10.82
N PRO A 15 -9.18 -5.99 11.60
CA PRO A 15 -8.58 -5.43 12.82
C PRO A 15 -8.32 -6.48 13.90
N ASP A 16 -9.04 -7.58 13.87
CA ASP A 16 -8.90 -8.72 14.79
C ASP A 16 -7.96 -9.82 14.27
N ALA A 17 -7.24 -9.58 13.16
CA ALA A 17 -6.32 -10.56 12.58
C ALA A 17 -5.20 -10.93 13.57
N THR A 18 -5.16 -12.20 13.94
CA THR A 18 -4.13 -12.75 14.84
C THR A 18 -2.84 -13.09 14.09
N GLU A 19 -1.73 -13.25 14.79
CA GLU A 19 -0.48 -13.74 14.20
C GLU A 19 -0.64 -15.12 13.55
N ALA A 20 -1.45 -16.02 14.14
CA ALA A 20 -1.76 -17.30 13.54
C ALA A 20 -2.47 -17.16 12.18
N ALA A 21 -3.42 -16.21 12.06
CA ALA A 21 -4.11 -15.93 10.81
C ALA A 21 -3.16 -15.32 9.77
N ILE A 22 -2.31 -14.37 10.17
CA ILE A 22 -1.29 -13.80 9.28
C ILE A 22 -0.29 -14.87 8.84
N GLY A 23 0.18 -15.73 9.74
CA GLY A 23 1.09 -16.83 9.41
C GLY A 23 0.51 -17.78 8.35
N LYS A 24 -0.81 -18.07 8.43
CA LYS A 24 -1.51 -18.86 7.42
C LYS A 24 -1.50 -18.18 6.05
N VAL A 25 -1.82 -16.88 6.00
CA VAL A 25 -1.78 -16.09 4.75
C VAL A 25 -0.37 -16.06 4.16
N CYS A 26 0.66 -15.93 4.99
CA CYS A 26 2.05 -16.00 4.54
C CYS A 26 2.38 -17.38 3.94
N ALA A 27 1.98 -18.47 4.59
CA ALA A 27 2.20 -19.83 4.09
C ALA A 27 1.50 -20.07 2.74
N GLU A 28 0.26 -19.63 2.60
CA GLU A 28 -0.49 -19.71 1.34
C GLU A 28 0.19 -18.89 0.22
N ALA A 29 0.67 -17.69 0.53
CA ALA A 29 1.38 -16.85 -0.44
C ALA A 29 2.69 -17.48 -0.91
N ILE A 30 3.43 -18.13 -0.01
CA ILE A 30 4.66 -18.87 -0.34
C ILE A 30 4.34 -20.07 -1.22
N GLU A 31 3.35 -20.89 -0.85
CA GLU A 31 2.94 -22.09 -1.60
C GLU A 31 2.54 -21.76 -3.04
N HIS A 32 1.78 -20.67 -3.23
CA HIS A 32 1.30 -20.25 -4.54
C HIS A 32 2.24 -19.29 -5.27
N GLY A 33 3.31 -18.87 -4.64
CA GLY A 33 4.29 -17.96 -5.23
C GLY A 33 3.73 -16.57 -5.53
N PHE A 34 2.84 -16.03 -4.69
CA PHE A 34 2.25 -14.71 -4.87
C PHE A 34 3.30 -13.59 -4.80
N LYS A 35 2.92 -12.38 -5.23
CA LYS A 35 3.82 -11.22 -5.23
C LYS A 35 4.11 -10.75 -3.82
N SER A 36 3.09 -10.56 -3.01
CA SER A 36 3.21 -10.02 -1.66
C SER A 36 2.16 -10.58 -0.69
N VAL A 37 2.38 -10.33 0.60
CA VAL A 37 1.36 -10.42 1.64
C VAL A 37 1.12 -9.03 2.19
N CYS A 38 -0.13 -8.55 2.10
CA CYS A 38 -0.52 -7.22 2.52
C CYS A 38 -1.25 -7.26 3.87
N VAL A 39 -0.74 -6.48 4.84
CA VAL A 39 -1.23 -6.46 6.22
C VAL A 39 -1.36 -5.03 6.78
N ASN A 40 -1.99 -4.88 7.92
CA ASN A 40 -1.97 -3.63 8.68
C ASN A 40 -0.58 -3.36 9.31
N PRO A 41 -0.21 -2.10 9.56
CA PRO A 41 1.12 -1.71 10.06
C PRO A 41 1.57 -2.47 11.32
N ALA A 42 0.65 -2.71 12.26
CA ALA A 42 0.96 -3.43 13.50
C ALA A 42 1.39 -4.89 13.29
N ARG A 43 1.21 -5.45 12.09
CA ARG A 43 1.54 -6.85 11.74
C ARG A 43 2.71 -6.97 10.78
N ILE A 44 3.26 -5.85 10.30
CA ILE A 44 4.28 -5.89 9.24
C ILE A 44 5.58 -6.57 9.68
N ALA A 45 6.06 -6.33 10.90
CA ALA A 45 7.27 -6.96 11.40
C ALA A 45 7.12 -8.50 11.49
N PHE A 46 5.95 -8.97 11.94
CA PHE A 46 5.65 -10.40 11.97
C PHE A 46 5.61 -10.99 10.54
N ALA A 47 4.88 -10.36 9.62
CA ALA A 47 4.79 -10.81 8.24
C ALA A 47 6.18 -10.83 7.55
N ALA A 48 6.97 -9.78 7.74
CA ALA A 48 8.32 -9.69 7.19
C ALA A 48 9.22 -10.87 7.64
N LYS A 49 9.14 -11.21 8.93
CA LYS A 49 9.87 -12.38 9.48
C LYS A 49 9.41 -13.71 8.88
N GLN A 50 8.08 -13.89 8.66
CA GLN A 50 7.53 -15.11 8.05
C GLN A 50 7.93 -15.26 6.57
N LEU A 51 8.14 -14.14 5.87
CA LEU A 51 8.42 -14.10 4.44
C LEU A 51 9.93 -14.02 4.11
N GLU A 52 10.80 -13.98 5.12
CA GLU A 52 12.25 -13.86 4.92
C GLU A 52 12.79 -15.00 4.06
N GLY A 53 13.53 -14.66 3.00
CA GLY A 53 14.14 -15.64 2.08
C GLY A 53 13.20 -16.35 1.12
N THR A 54 11.89 -16.04 1.13
CA THR A 54 10.89 -16.77 0.29
C THR A 54 10.66 -16.17 -1.09
N GLY A 55 11.06 -14.91 -1.31
CA GLY A 55 10.77 -14.17 -2.55
C GLY A 55 9.37 -13.55 -2.60
N VAL A 56 8.51 -13.79 -1.59
CA VAL A 56 7.22 -13.08 -1.39
C VAL A 56 7.49 -11.82 -0.57
N LEU A 57 6.97 -10.68 -0.99
CA LEU A 57 7.27 -9.39 -0.37
C LEU A 57 6.29 -9.05 0.76
N PRO A 58 6.78 -8.55 1.92
CA PRO A 58 5.93 -7.95 2.93
C PRO A 58 5.42 -6.59 2.46
N CYS A 59 4.09 -6.43 2.41
CA CYS A 59 3.38 -5.22 2.02
C CYS A 59 2.57 -4.66 3.20
N CYS A 60 2.53 -3.35 3.34
CA CYS A 60 1.81 -2.66 4.41
C CYS A 60 0.90 -1.57 3.86
N VAL A 61 -0.34 -1.47 4.36
CA VAL A 61 -1.20 -0.33 4.03
C VAL A 61 -0.79 0.92 4.81
N VAL A 62 -1.04 2.10 4.22
CA VAL A 62 -0.72 3.41 4.78
C VAL A 62 -1.91 4.36 4.62
N GLY A 63 -2.28 5.06 5.71
CA GLY A 63 -3.46 5.92 5.75
C GLY A 63 -4.77 5.15 5.52
N PHE A 64 -4.76 3.87 5.72
CA PHE A 64 -5.85 2.95 5.37
C PHE A 64 -6.89 2.84 6.50
N PRO A 65 -8.23 2.70 6.17
CA PRO A 65 -8.77 2.67 4.80
C PRO A 65 -9.18 4.04 4.25
N LEU A 66 -9.16 5.11 5.05
CA LEU A 66 -9.87 6.34 4.76
C LEU A 66 -9.06 7.36 3.92
N GLY A 67 -7.75 7.30 3.96
CA GLY A 67 -6.88 8.31 3.34
C GLY A 67 -6.99 9.71 3.99
N ALA A 68 -7.82 9.86 5.02
CA ALA A 68 -8.24 11.13 5.60
C ALA A 68 -7.37 11.56 6.79
N THR A 69 -6.06 11.56 6.60
CA THR A 69 -5.08 12.05 7.59
C THR A 69 -4.08 12.98 6.93
N PHE A 70 -3.18 13.57 7.72
CA PHE A 70 -2.17 14.48 7.23
C PHE A 70 -1.08 13.74 6.42
N SER A 71 -0.59 14.36 5.34
CA SER A 71 0.44 13.77 4.48
C SER A 71 1.69 13.37 5.24
N LYS A 72 2.15 14.19 6.19
CA LYS A 72 3.30 13.85 7.05
C LYS A 72 3.05 12.64 7.96
N VAL A 73 1.79 12.37 8.34
CA VAL A 73 1.43 11.19 9.14
C VAL A 73 1.51 9.94 8.26
N LYS A 74 1.02 10.00 7.02
CA LYS A 74 1.19 8.91 6.05
C LYS A 74 2.66 8.64 5.74
N ALA A 75 3.45 9.68 5.52
CA ALA A 75 4.90 9.55 5.31
C ALA A 75 5.58 8.86 6.50
N PHE A 76 5.29 9.30 7.72
CA PHE A 76 5.84 8.69 8.93
C PHE A 76 5.38 7.23 9.13
N GLU A 77 4.11 6.92 8.79
CA GLU A 77 3.61 5.54 8.81
C GLU A 77 4.35 4.65 7.81
N ALA A 78 4.61 5.17 6.58
CA ALA A 78 5.39 4.48 5.57
C ALA A 78 6.84 4.23 6.03
N GLU A 79 7.52 5.25 6.54
CA GLU A 79 8.88 5.13 7.11
C GLU A 79 8.93 4.08 8.22
N THR A 80 7.94 4.10 9.12
CA THR A 80 7.84 3.14 10.22
C THR A 80 7.61 1.73 9.71
N ALA A 81 6.71 1.55 8.73
CA ALA A 81 6.46 0.23 8.12
C ALA A 81 7.72 -0.32 7.42
N ILE A 82 8.43 0.52 6.68
CA ILE A 82 9.68 0.16 5.99
C ILE A 82 10.77 -0.23 6.99
N ALA A 83 10.95 0.54 8.06
CA ALA A 83 11.89 0.22 9.14
C ALA A 83 11.57 -1.12 9.83
N ASN A 84 10.31 -1.56 9.80
CA ASN A 84 9.83 -2.84 10.30
C ASN A 84 9.72 -3.94 9.22
N GLY A 85 10.31 -3.73 8.05
CA GLY A 85 10.53 -4.76 7.04
C GLY A 85 9.59 -4.70 5.84
N ALA A 86 8.69 -3.71 5.71
CA ALA A 86 7.90 -3.54 4.49
C ALA A 86 8.81 -3.34 3.27
N LYS A 87 8.46 -4.00 2.17
CA LYS A 87 9.08 -3.84 0.85
C LYS A 87 8.12 -3.23 -0.17
N GLU A 88 6.85 -3.19 0.17
CA GLU A 88 5.82 -2.48 -0.57
C GLU A 88 4.94 -1.72 0.43
N VAL A 89 4.50 -0.52 0.07
CA VAL A 89 3.54 0.28 0.84
C VAL A 89 2.38 0.69 -0.05
N ASP A 90 1.15 0.43 0.42
CA ASP A 90 -0.11 0.70 -0.29
C ASP A 90 -0.82 1.86 0.40
N MET A 91 -0.59 3.08 -0.07
CA MET A 91 -1.22 4.26 0.53
C MET A 91 -2.59 4.56 -0.05
N VAL A 92 -3.50 5.07 0.75
CA VAL A 92 -4.79 5.59 0.29
C VAL A 92 -4.68 7.09 0.03
N ILE A 93 -5.17 7.56 -1.13
CA ILE A 93 -5.22 9.00 -1.44
C ILE A 93 -6.10 9.77 -0.45
N ASN A 94 -5.94 11.09 -0.39
CA ASN A 94 -6.90 11.94 0.29
C ASN A 94 -8.18 12.08 -0.58
N ILE A 95 -9.13 11.18 -0.34
CA ILE A 95 -10.37 11.10 -1.13
C ILE A 95 -11.20 12.38 -1.00
N GLY A 96 -11.25 12.98 0.20
CA GLY A 96 -11.96 14.24 0.41
C GLY A 96 -11.38 15.36 -0.46
N ALA A 97 -10.06 15.50 -0.50
CA ALA A 97 -9.38 16.48 -1.35
C ALA A 97 -9.68 16.22 -2.85
N ALA A 98 -9.72 14.96 -3.28
CA ALA A 98 -10.10 14.61 -4.65
C ALA A 98 -11.54 15.03 -4.97
N LYS A 99 -12.48 14.82 -4.03
CA LYS A 99 -13.89 15.26 -4.19
C LYS A 99 -14.04 16.78 -4.20
N ASP A 100 -13.20 17.50 -3.46
CA ASP A 100 -13.15 18.97 -3.47
C ASP A 100 -12.45 19.53 -4.73
N GLY A 101 -11.88 18.67 -5.58
CA GLY A 101 -11.09 19.05 -6.75
C GLY A 101 -9.71 19.62 -6.42
N ASN A 102 -9.25 19.45 -5.19
CA ASN A 102 -7.91 19.89 -4.73
C ASN A 102 -6.83 18.87 -5.11
N TRP A 103 -6.54 18.81 -6.40
CA TRP A 103 -5.59 17.82 -6.96
C TRP A 103 -4.14 18.09 -6.57
N GLU A 104 -3.79 19.35 -6.25
CA GLU A 104 -2.48 19.73 -5.72
C GLU A 104 -2.22 19.06 -4.36
N LEU A 105 -3.24 19.04 -3.49
CA LEU A 105 -3.15 18.33 -2.21
C LEU A 105 -3.06 16.81 -2.43
N VAL A 106 -3.84 16.24 -3.36
CA VAL A 106 -3.77 14.79 -3.66
C VAL A 106 -2.38 14.41 -4.14
N GLU A 107 -1.79 15.17 -5.05
CA GLU A 107 -0.45 14.90 -5.58
C GLU A 107 0.63 15.05 -4.50
N SER A 108 0.60 16.15 -3.73
CA SER A 108 1.60 16.37 -2.66
C SER A 108 1.48 15.36 -1.52
N ASP A 109 0.28 14.86 -1.23
CA ASP A 109 0.04 13.78 -0.27
C ASP A 109 0.70 12.47 -0.71
N ILE A 110 0.56 12.12 -2.00
CA ILE A 110 1.21 10.95 -2.57
C ILE A 110 2.73 11.15 -2.59
N ALA A 111 3.21 12.31 -3.03
CA ALA A 111 4.64 12.62 -3.11
C ALA A 111 5.33 12.49 -1.75
N ALA A 112 4.68 12.90 -0.66
CA ALA A 112 5.23 12.75 0.68
C ALA A 112 5.51 11.28 1.06
N VAL A 113 4.64 10.34 0.64
CA VAL A 113 4.85 8.90 0.88
C VAL A 113 5.91 8.34 -0.06
N VAL A 114 5.89 8.76 -1.32
CA VAL A 114 6.92 8.34 -2.32
C VAL A 114 8.31 8.76 -1.85
N ASP A 115 8.47 10.00 -1.37
CA ASP A 115 9.76 10.49 -0.86
C ASP A 115 10.22 9.70 0.38
N ALA A 116 9.31 9.39 1.29
CA ALA A 116 9.58 8.57 2.48
C ALA A 116 10.01 7.13 2.13
N ALA A 117 9.46 6.56 1.05
CA ALA A 117 9.74 5.20 0.61
C ALA A 117 10.95 5.09 -0.33
N LYS A 118 11.46 6.21 -0.85
CA LYS A 118 12.41 6.28 -1.96
C LYS A 118 13.62 5.37 -1.81
N GLY A 119 13.80 4.46 -2.78
CA GLY A 119 14.92 3.51 -2.81
C GLY A 119 14.83 2.37 -1.79
N GLN A 120 13.75 2.28 -1.00
CA GLN A 120 13.59 1.27 0.06
C GLN A 120 12.39 0.35 -0.14
N ALA A 121 11.29 0.89 -0.68
CA ALA A 121 10.05 0.14 -0.92
C ALA A 121 9.33 0.67 -2.16
N VAL A 122 8.53 -0.21 -2.77
CA VAL A 122 7.59 0.10 -3.85
C VAL A 122 6.37 0.82 -3.26
N VAL A 123 5.90 1.87 -3.91
CA VAL A 123 4.69 2.61 -3.52
C VAL A 123 3.55 2.30 -4.49
N LYS A 124 2.43 1.81 -3.94
CA LYS A 124 1.19 1.62 -4.66
C LYS A 124 0.12 2.56 -4.11
N VAL A 125 -0.64 3.20 -4.99
CA VAL A 125 -1.62 4.23 -4.64
C VAL A 125 -3.03 3.68 -4.78
N ILE A 126 -3.71 3.46 -3.67
CA ILE A 126 -5.12 3.08 -3.61
C ILE A 126 -5.95 4.33 -3.88
N ILE A 127 -6.65 4.37 -5.02
CA ILE A 127 -7.49 5.51 -5.40
C ILE A 127 -8.96 5.36 -4.96
N GLU A 128 -9.38 4.19 -4.49
CA GLU A 128 -10.74 3.88 -4.05
C GLU A 128 -11.80 4.17 -5.11
N THR A 129 -11.75 3.42 -6.19
CA THR A 129 -12.52 3.64 -7.42
C THR A 129 -14.02 3.75 -7.22
N CYS A 130 -14.59 3.07 -6.20
CA CYS A 130 -16.03 3.09 -5.92
C CYS A 130 -16.54 4.46 -5.41
N LEU A 131 -15.66 5.33 -4.94
CA LEU A 131 -15.99 6.68 -4.45
C LEU A 131 -15.72 7.77 -5.50
N LEU A 132 -15.11 7.44 -6.62
CA LEU A 132 -14.67 8.39 -7.64
C LEU A 132 -15.49 8.26 -8.94
N THR A 133 -15.76 9.40 -9.59
CA THR A 133 -16.21 9.43 -10.98
C THR A 133 -15.07 9.00 -11.92
N ASP A 134 -15.39 8.72 -13.19
CA ASP A 134 -14.36 8.31 -14.16
C ASP A 134 -13.33 9.42 -14.41
N GLU A 135 -13.75 10.69 -14.43
CA GLU A 135 -12.84 11.84 -14.53
C GLU A 135 -11.94 11.96 -13.30
N GLU A 136 -12.48 11.74 -12.10
CA GLU A 136 -11.70 11.76 -10.85
C GLU A 136 -10.69 10.61 -10.79
N LYS A 137 -11.07 9.41 -11.27
CA LYS A 137 -10.13 8.26 -11.38
C LYS A 137 -8.95 8.60 -12.28
N GLU A 138 -9.22 9.19 -13.45
CA GLU A 138 -8.17 9.61 -14.38
C GLU A 138 -7.22 10.64 -13.73
N LYS A 139 -7.78 11.65 -13.07
CA LYS A 139 -6.98 12.67 -12.36
C LYS A 139 -6.15 12.08 -11.23
N ALA A 140 -6.73 11.17 -10.43
CA ALA A 140 -6.01 10.48 -9.36
C ALA A 140 -4.83 9.65 -9.91
N CYS A 141 -5.03 8.94 -11.02
CA CYS A 141 -3.95 8.23 -11.70
C CYS A 141 -2.84 9.19 -12.18
N ARG A 142 -3.20 10.36 -12.72
CA ARG A 142 -2.23 11.38 -13.16
C ARG A 142 -1.43 11.94 -11.97
N CYS A 143 -2.09 12.23 -10.85
CA CYS A 143 -1.40 12.66 -9.62
C CYS A 143 -0.42 11.58 -9.12
N ALA A 144 -0.83 10.31 -9.11
CA ALA A 144 0.05 9.21 -8.71
C ALA A 144 1.30 9.10 -9.62
N MET A 145 1.12 9.25 -10.93
CA MET A 145 2.22 9.27 -11.90
C MET A 145 3.14 10.47 -11.69
N ALA A 146 2.57 11.68 -11.53
CA ALA A 146 3.33 12.91 -11.33
C ALA A 146 4.15 12.87 -10.02
N ALA A 147 3.57 12.31 -8.95
CA ALA A 147 4.22 12.10 -7.68
C ALA A 147 5.31 11.00 -7.70
N GLY A 148 5.41 10.21 -8.77
CA GLY A 148 6.43 9.17 -8.93
C GLY A 148 6.09 7.85 -8.24
N ALA A 149 4.82 7.56 -8.00
CA ALA A 149 4.40 6.25 -7.49
C ALA A 149 4.63 5.14 -8.53
N ASP A 150 4.91 3.93 -8.05
CA ASP A 150 5.21 2.78 -8.92
C ASP A 150 3.95 2.15 -9.52
N PHE A 151 2.84 2.15 -8.76
CA PHE A 151 1.56 1.57 -9.18
C PHE A 151 0.36 2.40 -8.71
N VAL A 152 -0.74 2.26 -9.45
CA VAL A 152 -2.10 2.64 -9.03
C VAL A 152 -2.89 1.36 -8.75
N LYS A 153 -3.69 1.39 -7.68
CA LYS A 153 -4.43 0.24 -7.17
C LYS A 153 -5.90 0.56 -6.92
#